data_c1cd304373dfc9744e9965a64bece93e
#
_entry.id   c1cd304373dfc9744e9965a64bece93e
#
_cell.length_a   1.000
_cell.length_b   1.000
_cell.length_c   1.000
_cell.angle_alpha   90.00
_cell.angle_beta   90.00
_cell.angle_gamma   90.00
#
_symmetry.space_group_name_H-M   'P 1'
#
loop_
_entity.id
_entity.type
_entity.pdbx_description
1 polymer ?
#
loop_
_entity_poly.entity_id
_entity_poly.type
_entity_poly.pdbx_seq_one_letter_code
_entity_poly.pdbx_strand_id
1 'polypeptide(L)'
;MALADLRERLNLLLAAPLICPLKIISSEIVFFETERDINLAAEQQRRDILNIIDEDKAIRLVIIDNISCLFSGLRESSKDDWETITPWLLSMRRRGVAVVLVHHAGKGGDQRGTSGREDMLDSVIRLDRPHGASNEGAKFIVRFTKCRNAYFYFVTFPRQLSANSLSCFRYAESIAD
;
A
#
# COMPACT_ATOMS: atom_id res chain seq x y z
N MET A 1 10.72 12.07 -1.73
CA MET A 1 11.29 11.67 -3.05
C MET A 1 11.00 12.79 -4.01
N ALA A 2 12.03 13.31 -4.71
CA ALA A 2 11.87 14.39 -5.65
C ALA A 2 10.93 14.00 -6.81
N LEU A 3 10.18 14.97 -7.35
CA LEU A 3 9.24 14.74 -8.44
C LEU A 3 9.93 14.15 -9.69
N ALA A 4 11.16 14.57 -9.97
CA ALA A 4 11.96 14.05 -11.06
C ALA A 4 12.25 12.56 -10.92
N ASP A 5 12.67 12.13 -9.70
CA ASP A 5 12.94 10.73 -9.40
C ASP A 5 11.68 9.88 -9.50
N LEU A 6 10.53 10.44 -9.07
CA LEU A 6 9.25 9.75 -9.17
C LEU A 6 8.86 9.52 -10.64
N ARG A 7 9.01 10.53 -11.48
CA ARG A 7 8.75 10.43 -12.93
C ARG A 7 9.66 9.42 -13.61
N GLU A 8 10.95 9.45 -13.31
CA GLU A 8 11.91 8.49 -13.86
C GLU A 8 11.54 7.06 -13.48
N ARG A 9 11.27 6.81 -12.20
CA ARG A 9 10.86 5.48 -11.72
C ARG A 9 9.56 5.01 -12.37
N LEU A 10 8.56 5.89 -12.49
CA LEU A 10 7.32 5.54 -13.17
C LEU A 10 7.56 5.19 -14.65
N ASN A 11 8.37 5.98 -15.34
CA ASN A 11 8.71 5.68 -16.75
C ASN A 11 9.45 4.35 -16.90
N LEU A 12 10.33 4.00 -15.96
CA LEU A 12 11.02 2.70 -15.96
C LEU A 12 10.08 1.53 -15.66
N LEU A 13 9.06 1.73 -14.83
CA LEU A 13 8.11 0.69 -14.44
C LEU A 13 6.97 0.51 -15.45
N LEU A 14 6.59 1.57 -16.14
CA LEU A 14 5.48 1.58 -17.09
C LEU A 14 6.00 1.22 -18.48
N ALA A 15 6.04 -0.08 -18.77
CA ALA A 15 6.39 -0.58 -20.11
C ALA A 15 5.36 -0.25 -21.20
N ALA A 16 4.16 0.22 -20.80
CA ALA A 16 3.06 0.61 -21.67
C ALA A 16 2.26 1.75 -20.99
N PRO A 17 1.47 2.53 -21.75
CA PRO A 17 0.55 3.51 -21.18
C PRO A 17 -0.40 2.89 -20.17
N LEU A 18 -0.67 3.61 -19.07
CA LEU A 18 -1.65 3.18 -18.07
C LEU A 18 -3.04 3.04 -18.71
N ILE A 19 -3.70 1.93 -18.43
CA ILE A 19 -5.08 1.69 -18.86
C ILE A 19 -6.06 2.55 -18.04
N CYS A 20 -5.69 2.90 -16.80
CA CYS A 20 -6.49 3.74 -15.93
C CYS A 20 -5.68 4.96 -15.46
N PRO A 21 -6.33 6.10 -15.20
CA PRO A 21 -5.67 7.28 -14.64
C PRO A 21 -5.01 6.98 -13.30
N LEU A 22 -3.81 7.48 -13.08
CA LEU A 22 -3.09 7.46 -11.80
C LEU A 22 -2.95 8.89 -11.31
N LYS A 23 -3.53 9.19 -10.15
CA LYS A 23 -3.35 10.46 -9.44
C LYS A 23 -2.32 10.24 -8.34
N ILE A 24 -1.29 11.07 -8.29
CA ILE A 24 -0.22 10.98 -7.28
C ILE A 24 -0.23 12.26 -6.47
N ILE A 25 -0.36 12.13 -5.15
CA ILE A 25 -0.21 13.20 -4.19
C ILE A 25 1.15 13.01 -3.53
N SER A 26 2.11 13.87 -3.86
CA SER A 26 3.46 13.82 -3.32
C SER A 26 3.62 14.83 -2.18
N SER A 27 4.18 14.39 -1.05
CA SER A 27 4.46 15.27 0.09
C SER A 27 5.31 16.46 -0.31
N GLU A 28 6.30 16.27 -1.19
CA GLU A 28 7.14 17.38 -1.66
C GLU A 28 6.37 18.41 -2.50
N ILE A 29 5.47 17.93 -3.38
CA ILE A 29 4.64 18.84 -4.19
C ILE A 29 3.71 19.64 -3.28
N VAL A 30 3.04 18.96 -2.34
CA VAL A 30 2.13 19.60 -1.41
C VAL A 30 2.88 20.63 -0.55
N PHE A 31 4.06 20.27 -0.03
CA PHE A 31 4.87 21.19 0.76
C PHE A 31 5.31 22.41 -0.08
N PHE A 32 5.74 22.20 -1.31
CA PHE A 32 6.14 23.27 -2.21
C PHE A 32 4.99 24.25 -2.52
N GLU A 33 3.77 23.73 -2.67
CA GLU A 33 2.59 24.54 -3.00
C GLU A 33 1.94 25.20 -1.78
N THR A 34 2.02 24.56 -0.60
CA THR A 34 1.23 24.96 0.57
C THR A 34 2.06 25.27 1.82
N GLU A 35 3.36 25.01 1.79
CA GLU A 35 4.29 25.07 2.94
C GLU A 35 3.85 24.18 4.13
N ARG A 36 3.06 23.13 3.84
CA ARG A 36 2.55 22.18 4.84
C ARG A 36 2.89 20.75 4.48
N ASP A 37 3.28 19.99 5.47
CA ASP A 37 3.47 18.54 5.33
C ASP A 37 2.12 17.80 5.25
N ILE A 38 2.12 16.69 4.50
CA ILE A 38 1.00 15.77 4.55
C ILE A 38 1.06 15.01 5.87
N ASN A 39 0.00 15.13 6.67
CA ASN A 39 -0.17 14.37 7.90
C ASN A 39 -1.60 13.87 8.02
N LEU A 40 -1.83 12.62 7.68
CA LEU A 40 -3.14 11.97 7.77
C LEU A 40 -3.60 11.67 9.21
N ALA A 41 -2.77 11.98 10.23
CA ALA A 41 -3.25 12.07 11.60
C ALA A 41 -4.21 13.26 11.79
N ALA A 42 -4.08 14.32 10.98
CA ALA A 42 -4.97 15.47 10.99
C ALA A 42 -6.29 15.16 10.29
N GLU A 43 -7.40 15.39 10.99
CA GLU A 43 -8.74 15.11 10.48
C GLU A 43 -9.07 15.88 9.21
N GLN A 44 -8.62 17.14 9.11
CA GLN A 44 -8.87 17.95 7.92
C GLN A 44 -8.28 17.31 6.66
N GLN A 45 -7.02 16.85 6.72
CA GLN A 45 -6.39 16.23 5.56
C GLN A 45 -7.04 14.90 5.18
N ARG A 46 -7.57 14.15 6.16
CA ARG A 46 -8.39 12.98 5.87
C ARG A 46 -9.69 13.33 5.15
N ARG A 47 -10.32 14.46 5.52
CA ARG A 47 -11.49 14.98 4.80
C ARG A 47 -11.16 15.39 3.38
N ASP A 48 -10.02 16.03 3.16
CA ASP A 48 -9.57 16.44 1.83
C ASP A 48 -9.40 15.23 0.90
N ILE A 49 -8.84 14.12 1.39
CA ILE A 49 -8.78 12.87 0.63
C ILE A 49 -10.18 12.33 0.29
N LEU A 50 -11.13 12.38 1.23
CA LEU A 50 -12.51 11.95 0.96
C LEU A 50 -13.18 12.84 -0.08
N ASN A 51 -12.94 14.16 -0.05
CA ASN A 51 -13.47 15.09 -1.05
C ASN A 51 -12.95 14.73 -2.46
N ILE A 52 -11.65 14.45 -2.61
CA ILE A 52 -11.06 14.00 -3.88
C ILE A 52 -11.75 12.72 -4.40
N ILE A 53 -12.02 11.76 -3.49
CA ILE A 53 -12.73 10.52 -3.83
C ILE A 53 -14.19 10.80 -4.20
N ASP A 54 -14.84 11.74 -3.51
CA ASP A 54 -16.23 12.08 -3.75
C ASP A 54 -16.42 12.88 -5.04
N GLU A 55 -15.44 13.68 -5.45
CA GLU A 55 -15.41 14.41 -6.72
C GLU A 55 -15.14 13.48 -7.92
N ASP A 56 -14.31 12.45 -7.76
CA ASP A 56 -13.98 11.52 -8.83
C ASP A 56 -14.40 10.09 -8.48
N LYS A 57 -15.62 9.74 -8.86
CA LYS A 57 -16.18 8.40 -8.61
C LYS A 57 -15.50 7.25 -9.38
N ALA A 58 -14.56 7.57 -10.28
CA ALA A 58 -13.74 6.55 -10.95
C ALA A 58 -12.63 6.00 -10.04
N ILE A 59 -12.29 6.69 -8.94
CA ILE A 59 -11.31 6.21 -7.97
C ILE A 59 -11.82 4.93 -7.30
N ARG A 60 -11.06 3.83 -7.45
CA ARG A 60 -11.36 2.51 -6.88
C ARG A 60 -10.30 2.00 -5.93
N LEU A 61 -9.12 2.62 -5.93
CA LEU A 61 -8.00 2.23 -5.12
C LEU A 61 -7.28 3.47 -4.59
N VAL A 62 -6.97 3.47 -3.31
CA VAL A 62 -6.08 4.43 -2.66
C VAL A 62 -4.89 3.67 -2.07
N ILE A 63 -3.68 4.09 -2.41
CA ILE A 63 -2.45 3.54 -1.85
C ILE A 63 -1.81 4.61 -0.97
N ILE A 64 -1.54 4.26 0.29
CA ILE A 64 -0.91 5.11 1.29
C ILE A 64 0.50 4.57 1.55
N ASP A 65 1.50 5.22 0.98
CA ASP A 65 2.91 4.82 1.07
C ASP A 65 3.72 5.97 1.72
N ASN A 66 4.11 5.85 2.97
CA ASN A 66 3.87 4.78 3.91
C ASN A 66 3.25 5.31 5.22
N ILE A 67 2.80 4.40 6.06
CA ILE A 67 2.14 4.75 7.33
C ILE A 67 3.04 5.61 8.21
N SER A 68 4.32 5.24 8.36
CA SER A 68 5.26 5.93 9.27
C SER A 68 5.48 7.40 8.89
N CYS A 69 5.44 7.72 7.60
CA CYS A 69 5.65 9.08 7.12
C CYS A 69 4.35 9.91 7.13
N LEU A 70 3.23 9.30 6.78
CA LEU A 70 1.98 10.01 6.55
C LEU A 70 1.08 10.11 7.77
N PHE A 71 1.40 9.43 8.88
CA PHE A 71 0.66 9.52 10.14
C PHE A 71 1.56 10.01 11.28
N SER A 72 2.27 11.10 11.04
CA SER A 72 3.18 11.69 12.04
C SER A 72 2.43 12.04 13.33
N GLY A 73 3.01 11.65 14.46
CA GLY A 73 2.42 11.86 15.78
C GLY A 73 1.55 10.70 16.29
N LEU A 74 1.16 9.74 15.45
CA LEU A 74 0.50 8.52 15.91
C LEU A 74 1.54 7.46 16.29
N ARG A 75 1.28 6.77 17.38
CA ARG A 75 2.06 5.60 17.79
C ARG A 75 1.55 4.38 17.05
N GLU A 76 2.35 3.84 16.16
CA GLU A 76 1.98 2.68 15.34
C GLU A 76 1.55 1.46 16.17
N SER A 77 2.05 1.35 17.42
CA SER A 77 1.71 0.29 18.36
C SER A 77 0.49 0.57 19.23
N SER A 78 -0.08 1.79 19.17
CA SER A 78 -1.22 2.17 20.02
C SER A 78 -2.53 1.83 19.32
N LYS A 79 -3.36 1.00 19.96
CA LYS A 79 -4.71 0.70 19.48
C LYS A 79 -5.58 1.95 19.47
N ASP A 80 -5.50 2.78 20.51
CA ASP A 80 -6.30 3.98 20.68
C ASP A 80 -6.04 4.99 19.54
N ASP A 81 -4.77 5.14 19.13
CA ASP A 81 -4.40 6.03 18.05
C ASP A 81 -5.04 5.55 16.73
N TRP A 82 -5.08 4.23 16.48
CA TRP A 82 -5.73 3.65 15.31
C TRP A 82 -7.26 3.71 15.34
N GLU A 83 -7.86 3.76 16.52
CA GLU A 83 -9.32 3.95 16.65
C GLU A 83 -9.79 5.27 16.04
N THR A 84 -8.93 6.29 15.99
CA THR A 84 -9.25 7.57 15.34
C THR A 84 -9.19 7.50 13.82
N ILE A 85 -8.40 6.57 13.25
CA ILE A 85 -8.18 6.42 11.81
C ILE A 85 -9.13 5.40 11.19
N THR A 86 -9.47 4.37 11.95
CA THR A 86 -10.32 3.27 11.48
C THR A 86 -11.65 3.73 10.85
N PRO A 87 -12.42 4.67 11.43
CA PRO A 87 -13.67 5.15 10.80
C PRO A 87 -13.45 5.78 9.42
N TRP A 88 -12.33 6.47 9.24
CA TRP A 88 -11.97 7.07 7.96
C TRP A 88 -11.65 6.01 6.90
N LEU A 89 -10.85 4.99 7.23
CA LEU A 89 -10.56 3.87 6.32
C LEU A 89 -11.84 3.11 5.95
N LEU A 90 -12.72 2.85 6.93
CA LEU A 90 -14.02 2.22 6.69
C LEU A 90 -14.93 3.08 5.82
N SER A 91 -14.82 4.42 5.90
CA SER A 91 -15.61 5.33 5.05
C SER A 91 -15.23 5.21 3.57
N MET A 92 -13.95 5.00 3.25
CA MET A 92 -13.49 4.70 1.88
C MET A 92 -14.03 3.36 1.39
N ARG A 93 -13.95 2.33 2.23
CA ARG A 93 -14.54 1.02 1.91
C ARG A 93 -16.04 1.10 1.60
N ARG A 94 -16.81 1.88 2.38
CA ARG A 94 -18.26 2.12 2.13
C ARG A 94 -18.52 2.84 0.81
N ARG A 95 -17.54 3.59 0.30
CA ARG A 95 -17.56 4.21 -1.04
C ARG A 95 -17.15 3.26 -2.16
N GLY A 96 -16.86 1.99 -1.85
CA GLY A 96 -16.38 1.01 -2.83
C GLY A 96 -14.93 1.23 -3.25
N VAL A 97 -14.13 1.89 -2.41
CA VAL A 97 -12.71 2.14 -2.63
C VAL A 97 -11.88 1.18 -1.80
N ALA A 98 -11.02 0.41 -2.47
CA ALA A 98 -10.01 -0.41 -1.81
C ALA A 98 -8.88 0.48 -1.26
N VAL A 99 -8.33 0.11 -0.10
CA VAL A 99 -7.21 0.85 0.50
C VAL A 99 -6.05 -0.10 0.72
N VAL A 100 -4.87 0.29 0.21
CA VAL A 100 -3.60 -0.38 0.48
C VAL A 100 -2.76 0.50 1.40
N LEU A 101 -2.41 -0.04 2.56
CA LEU A 101 -1.52 0.61 3.51
C LEU A 101 -0.13 -0.03 3.40
N VAL A 102 0.87 0.76 3.03
CA VAL A 102 2.26 0.31 2.99
C VAL A 102 2.92 0.59 4.34
N HIS A 103 3.61 -0.41 4.87
CA HIS A 103 4.34 -0.30 6.12
C HIS A 103 5.71 -0.97 6.00
N HIS A 104 6.75 -0.31 6.49
CA HIS A 104 8.09 -0.88 6.53
C HIS A 104 8.28 -1.76 7.75
N ALA A 105 8.73 -3.01 7.52
CA ALA A 105 9.16 -3.87 8.62
C ALA A 105 10.34 -3.24 9.38
N GLY A 106 10.34 -3.36 10.71
CA GLY A 106 11.47 -2.93 11.54
C GLY A 106 12.74 -3.73 11.24
N LYS A 107 13.92 -3.23 11.65
CA LYS A 107 15.22 -3.87 11.43
C LYS A 107 15.32 -5.32 11.94
N GLY A 108 14.45 -5.76 12.86
CA GLY A 108 14.36 -7.13 13.37
C GLY A 108 13.48 -8.07 12.54
N GLY A 109 12.90 -7.61 11.43
CA GLY A 109 12.00 -8.42 10.60
C GLY A 109 10.59 -8.58 11.19
N ASP A 110 10.38 -8.22 12.44
CA ASP A 110 9.07 -8.27 13.07
C ASP A 110 8.28 -6.98 12.79
N GLN A 111 7.00 -7.15 12.52
CA GLN A 111 6.09 -6.05 12.32
C GLN A 111 5.94 -5.26 13.61
N ARG A 112 6.41 -4.01 13.62
CA ARG A 112 6.15 -3.10 14.73
C ARG A 112 4.68 -2.72 14.71
N GLY A 113 3.89 -3.25 15.64
CA GLY A 113 2.49 -2.88 15.78
C GLY A 113 1.65 -3.96 16.45
N THR A 114 0.57 -3.54 17.07
CA THR A 114 -0.38 -4.42 17.74
C THR A 114 -1.31 -5.12 16.76
N SER A 115 -1.79 -6.30 17.14
CA SER A 115 -2.88 -7.04 16.46
C SER A 115 -4.11 -6.16 16.20
N GLY A 116 -4.37 -5.14 17.03
CA GLY A 116 -5.52 -4.23 16.88
C GLY A 116 -5.58 -3.48 15.54
N ARG A 117 -4.41 -3.15 14.93
CA ARG A 117 -4.36 -2.52 13.60
C ARG A 117 -4.78 -3.50 12.49
N GLU A 118 -4.42 -4.76 12.64
CA GLU A 118 -4.73 -5.79 11.66
C GLU A 118 -6.20 -6.22 11.71
N ASP A 119 -6.89 -5.96 12.82
CA ASP A 119 -8.28 -6.40 12.99
C ASP A 119 -9.23 -5.86 11.93
N MET A 120 -8.98 -4.65 11.43
CA MET A 120 -9.80 -4.05 10.39
C MET A 120 -9.40 -4.44 8.96
N LEU A 121 -8.20 -4.99 8.77
CA LEU A 121 -7.70 -5.35 7.45
C LEU A 121 -8.31 -6.67 6.97
N ASP A 122 -8.67 -6.72 5.69
CA ASP A 122 -9.17 -7.95 5.06
C ASP A 122 -8.01 -8.89 4.70
N SER A 123 -6.88 -8.33 4.30
CA SER A 123 -5.67 -9.08 3.97
C SER A 123 -4.42 -8.38 4.49
N VAL A 124 -3.44 -9.15 4.91
CA VAL A 124 -2.10 -8.68 5.27
C VAL A 124 -1.09 -9.47 4.46
N ILE A 125 -0.29 -8.75 3.69
CA ILE A 125 0.75 -9.33 2.84
C ILE A 125 2.11 -8.88 3.39
N ARG A 126 2.98 -9.84 3.62
CA ARG A 126 4.37 -9.61 4.01
C ARG A 126 5.30 -9.99 2.87
N LEU A 127 6.26 -9.14 2.61
CA LEU A 127 7.32 -9.37 1.64
C LEU A 127 8.62 -9.68 2.40
N ASP A 128 9.09 -10.92 2.30
CA ASP A 128 10.32 -11.37 2.94
C ASP A 128 11.46 -11.48 1.92
N ARG A 129 12.67 -11.12 2.35
CA ARG A 129 13.86 -11.34 1.51
C ARG A 129 14.22 -12.82 1.52
N PRO A 130 14.41 -13.49 0.36
CA PRO A 130 14.88 -14.87 0.31
C PRO A 130 16.29 -15.01 0.91
N HIS A 131 16.54 -16.12 1.59
CA HIS A 131 17.90 -16.44 2.06
C HIS A 131 18.87 -16.52 0.88
N GLY A 132 20.05 -15.93 1.01
CA GLY A 132 21.08 -15.94 -0.04
C GLY A 132 20.74 -15.11 -1.28
N ALA A 133 19.70 -14.29 -1.25
CA ALA A 133 19.38 -13.41 -2.37
C ALA A 133 20.52 -12.43 -2.63
N SER A 134 20.98 -12.35 -3.89
CA SER A 134 21.93 -11.33 -4.34
C SER A 134 21.32 -9.94 -4.20
N ASN A 135 22.17 -8.89 -4.21
CA ASN A 135 21.70 -7.50 -4.18
C ASN A 135 21.21 -7.01 -5.57
N GLU A 136 21.22 -7.88 -6.56
CA GLU A 136 20.75 -7.56 -7.91
C GLU A 136 19.23 -7.74 -8.01
N GLY A 137 18.55 -6.65 -8.28
CA GLY A 137 17.10 -6.60 -8.43
C GLY A 137 16.34 -6.79 -7.12
N ALA A 138 15.02 -6.60 -7.17
CA ALA A 138 14.14 -6.87 -6.06
C ALA A 138 13.68 -8.33 -6.09
N LYS A 139 14.13 -9.13 -5.11
CA LYS A 139 13.71 -10.52 -4.90
C LYS A 139 13.01 -10.63 -3.57
N PHE A 140 11.79 -11.18 -3.57
CA PHE A 140 11.01 -11.32 -2.34
C PHE A 140 10.10 -12.55 -2.37
N ILE A 141 9.80 -13.05 -1.18
CA ILE A 141 8.80 -14.09 -0.94
C ILE A 141 7.54 -13.39 -0.45
N VAL A 142 6.41 -13.62 -1.12
CA VAL A 142 5.10 -13.11 -0.73
C VAL A 142 4.48 -14.06 0.27
N ARG A 143 4.10 -13.56 1.45
CA ARG A 143 3.36 -14.31 2.48
C ARG A 143 2.07 -13.59 2.84
N PHE A 144 0.97 -14.32 2.80
CA PHE A 144 -0.28 -13.86 3.38
C PHE A 144 -0.31 -14.22 4.86
N THR A 145 -0.20 -13.23 5.74
CA THR A 145 -0.28 -13.43 7.19
C THR A 145 -1.72 -13.33 7.69
N LYS A 146 -2.59 -12.68 6.89
CA LYS A 146 -4.03 -12.62 7.11
C LYS A 146 -4.76 -12.59 5.77
N CYS A 147 -5.85 -13.32 5.67
CA CYS A 147 -6.76 -13.26 4.53
C CYS A 147 -8.17 -13.68 4.98
N ARG A 148 -9.10 -12.72 5.12
CA ARG A 148 -10.46 -12.97 5.62
C ARG A 148 -11.35 -13.73 4.63
N ASN A 149 -11.14 -13.49 3.33
CA ASN A 149 -12.01 -13.99 2.26
C ASN A 149 -11.33 -15.09 1.43
N ALA A 150 -10.23 -15.68 1.92
CA ALA A 150 -9.63 -16.82 1.26
C ALA A 150 -10.54 -18.03 1.47
N TYR A 151 -11.38 -18.34 0.53
CA TYR A 151 -11.67 -19.74 0.25
C TYR A 151 -10.32 -20.37 -0.06
N PHE A 152 -9.95 -21.43 0.66
CA PHE A 152 -8.63 -22.07 0.63
C PHE A 152 -8.22 -22.49 -0.78
N TYR A 153 -7.70 -21.55 -1.54
CA TYR A 153 -6.85 -21.86 -2.67
C TYR A 153 -5.42 -21.67 -2.19
N PHE A 154 -4.74 -22.76 -1.91
CA PHE A 154 -3.29 -22.77 -1.76
C PHE A 154 -2.69 -22.37 -3.11
N VAL A 155 -2.53 -21.07 -3.34
CA VAL A 155 -1.69 -20.61 -4.44
C VAL A 155 -0.25 -20.64 -3.92
N THR A 156 0.40 -21.76 -4.06
CA THR A 156 1.84 -21.86 -3.95
C THR A 156 2.40 -21.15 -5.18
N PHE A 157 2.96 -19.96 -5.00
CA PHE A 157 3.76 -19.31 -6.03
C PHE A 157 5.20 -19.84 -5.95
N PRO A 158 5.62 -20.79 -6.81
CA PRO A 158 6.97 -21.33 -6.79
C PRO A 158 7.96 -20.44 -7.57
N ARG A 159 7.64 -19.21 -7.92
CA ARG A 159 8.50 -18.35 -8.73
C ARG A 159 9.04 -17.17 -7.96
N GLN A 160 10.36 -17.07 -7.91
CA GLN A 160 11.08 -15.85 -7.61
C GLN A 160 10.72 -14.82 -8.70
N LEU A 161 9.98 -13.77 -8.32
CA LEU A 161 9.74 -12.64 -9.21
C LEU A 161 11.00 -11.78 -9.19
N SER A 162 11.68 -11.65 -10.33
CA SER A 162 12.76 -10.68 -10.52
C SER A 162 12.18 -9.38 -11.11
N ALA A 163 12.74 -8.24 -10.73
CA ALA A 163 12.30 -6.94 -11.19
C ALA A 163 12.34 -6.75 -12.73
N ASN A 164 13.13 -7.59 -13.43
CA ASN A 164 13.23 -7.57 -14.89
C ASN A 164 12.11 -8.36 -15.60
N SER A 165 11.21 -9.03 -14.86
CA SER A 165 10.08 -9.75 -15.42
C SER A 165 8.75 -9.12 -15.01
N LEU A 166 8.63 -7.79 -15.16
CA LEU A 166 7.36 -7.06 -15.03
C LEU A 166 6.38 -7.33 -16.17
N SER A 167 6.57 -8.41 -16.92
CA SER A 167 5.57 -8.91 -17.84
C SER A 167 4.59 -9.78 -17.09
N CYS A 168 3.50 -9.15 -16.67
CA CYS A 168 2.22 -9.80 -16.42
C CYS A 168 2.10 -10.65 -15.13
N PHE A 169 1.37 -10.13 -14.16
CA PHE A 169 0.52 -10.97 -13.35
C PHE A 169 -0.44 -11.74 -14.26
N ARG A 170 -0.03 -12.91 -14.72
CA ARG A 170 -0.98 -13.86 -15.29
C ARG A 170 -1.63 -14.59 -14.12
N TYR A 171 -2.91 -14.42 -14.00
CA TYR A 171 -3.79 -15.26 -13.24
C TYR A 171 -3.48 -16.72 -13.60
N ALA A 172 -2.98 -17.51 -12.67
CA ALA A 172 -2.91 -18.95 -12.87
C ALA A 172 -4.32 -19.47 -12.59
N GLU A 173 -5.07 -19.81 -13.65
CA GLU A 173 -6.27 -20.62 -13.53
C GLU A 173 -5.92 -21.93 -12.84
N SER A 174 -6.69 -22.30 -11.83
CA SER A 174 -6.58 -23.61 -11.18
C SER A 174 -6.92 -24.67 -12.20
N ILE A 175 -5.98 -25.55 -12.46
CA ILE A 175 -6.28 -26.84 -13.06
C ILE A 175 -6.74 -27.71 -11.88
N ALA A 176 -8.05 -27.92 -11.80
CA ALA A 176 -8.62 -29.01 -11.04
C ALA A 176 -8.46 -30.28 -11.88
N ASP A 177 -7.77 -31.26 -11.31
CA ASP A 177 -7.97 -32.68 -11.58
C ASP A 177 -8.17 -33.39 -10.24
#